data_182b5b97433ee1343d3ea65f2ff5d976
#
_entry.id   182b5b97433ee1343d3ea65f2ff5d976
#
_cell.length_a   1.000
_cell.length_b   1.000
_cell.length_c   1.000
_cell.angle_alpha   90.00
_cell.angle_beta   90.00
_cell.angle_gamma   90.00
#
_symmetry.space_group_name_H-M   'P 1'
#
loop_
_entity.id
_entity.type
_entity.pdbx_description
1 polymer ?
#
loop_
_entity_poly.entity_id
_entity_poly.type
_entity_poly.pdbx_seq_one_letter_code
_entity_poly.pdbx_strand_id
1 'polypeptide(L)'
;MAIVVNDKERKGEKQLGVLYDHGKVRRRREWRGIKDTLYDYGRWLYLLSILAGVIIKPRNVKAMFRYRWFANYLAVPHMLDKFTMGLRDEPLRIVHTAMDFVVKDVATCIDNSIRGDRRTGNDVKYSNDCVLTDENAMTAFMMGFPNVKAILREVPTMFVANLLTQNSTTHYLDVAQQFGIAGDVCPMPEAEAGISIDDDFAVLGVCAVQCNTTCDGSLMGNGLIAKRLEREYGIPTFQLVAPMRHQEDDVQAYAAQDIKNAIAFVEEHTGQHWDWSHYFECAKRVNDTTRNRLAWLEMNSTPFPQFVGAPFSLYNDTNYMGNCGRSEKFPPIDRKIMRYAERGSRARRMMAKEYRHRAIVWGVQSHFYMDFLVWLLNCWGIVPLTDMLSMVSTRELVTEDTPENREQAYYDMAWLTENMIMRNRTHGGYKVLLDELWEFCEQFNADMVILWEHMSCKALDGMHGMFEERAREHGIHLVWVTHDLFDPRVISRQGVRQQVNDYMRTVMQEEPVDPSLEILKDDKSW
;
A
#
# COMPACT_ATOMS: atom_id res chain seq x y z
N MET A 1 -16.27 1.57 -14.14
CA MET A 1 -16.26 0.65 -15.32
C MET A 1 -16.31 -0.75 -14.74
N ALA A 2 -17.43 -1.45 -14.90
CA ALA A 2 -17.52 -2.82 -14.42
C ALA A 2 -16.52 -3.69 -15.20
N ILE A 3 -15.75 -4.50 -14.50
CA ILE A 3 -14.92 -5.53 -15.12
C ILE A 3 -15.89 -6.56 -15.72
N VAL A 4 -16.12 -6.49 -17.03
CA VAL A 4 -17.04 -7.39 -17.72
C VAL A 4 -16.33 -8.72 -17.91
N VAL A 5 -16.55 -9.65 -17.00
CA VAL A 5 -16.17 -11.05 -17.20
C VAL A 5 -17.17 -11.67 -18.18
N ASN A 6 -16.66 -12.22 -19.27
CA ASN A 6 -17.47 -12.82 -20.32
C ASN A 6 -18.24 -14.04 -19.76
N ASP A 7 -19.55 -14.13 -20.03
CA ASP A 7 -20.40 -15.25 -19.57
C ASP A 7 -19.91 -16.64 -19.97
N LYS A 8 -19.12 -16.74 -21.04
CA LYS A 8 -18.46 -18.01 -21.41
C LYS A 8 -17.33 -18.38 -20.48
N GLU A 9 -16.61 -17.38 -19.97
CA GLU A 9 -15.55 -17.56 -18.98
C GLU A 9 -16.15 -17.91 -17.63
N ARG A 10 -17.23 -17.22 -17.21
CA ARG A 10 -18.01 -17.59 -16.01
C ARG A 10 -18.58 -19.01 -16.07
N LYS A 11 -19.06 -19.47 -17.24
CA LYS A 11 -19.48 -20.87 -17.42
C LYS A 11 -18.31 -21.84 -17.37
N GLY A 12 -17.16 -21.45 -17.93
CA GLY A 12 -15.91 -22.17 -17.81
C GLY A 12 -15.42 -22.22 -16.37
N GLU A 13 -15.61 -21.15 -15.60
CA GLU A 13 -15.28 -21.07 -14.18
C GLU A 13 -16.18 -21.95 -13.31
N LYS A 14 -17.49 -22.00 -13.58
CA LYS A 14 -18.38 -22.96 -12.92
C LYS A 14 -18.01 -24.41 -13.23
N GLN A 15 -17.51 -24.68 -14.42
CA GLN A 15 -16.91 -25.98 -14.77
C GLN A 15 -15.53 -26.17 -14.16
N LEU A 16 -14.76 -25.10 -14.01
CA LEU A 16 -13.49 -25.06 -13.29
C LEU A 16 -13.68 -25.00 -11.77
N GLY A 17 -14.82 -24.55 -11.24
CA GLY A 17 -15.23 -24.78 -9.86
C GLY A 17 -15.16 -26.27 -9.49
N VAL A 18 -15.39 -27.16 -10.46
CA VAL A 18 -15.09 -28.58 -10.36
C VAL A 18 -13.59 -28.88 -10.37
N LEU A 19 -12.75 -28.00 -10.93
CA LEU A 19 -11.28 -28.08 -10.88
C LEU A 19 -10.70 -27.52 -9.56
N TYR A 20 -11.44 -26.66 -8.89
CA TYR A 20 -11.17 -26.23 -7.52
C TYR A 20 -11.70 -27.27 -6.51
N ASP A 21 -12.55 -28.20 -6.95
CA ASP A 21 -13.06 -29.27 -6.12
C ASP A 21 -11.94 -30.27 -5.81
N HIS A 22 -11.49 -30.18 -4.62
CA HIS A 22 -10.88 -31.13 -3.66
C HIS A 22 -10.16 -32.38 -4.19
N GLY A 23 -9.54 -32.39 -5.32
CA GLY A 23 -8.73 -33.54 -5.66
C GLY A 23 -8.27 -33.67 -7.08
N LYS A 24 -8.86 -32.92 -8.01
CA LYS A 24 -8.55 -33.09 -9.43
C LYS A 24 -7.41 -32.18 -9.94
N VAL A 25 -7.06 -31.11 -9.20
CA VAL A 25 -5.95 -30.22 -9.54
C VAL A 25 -4.92 -30.13 -8.39
N ARG A 26 -4.79 -31.21 -7.63
CA ARG A 26 -3.69 -31.29 -6.65
C ARG A 26 -2.38 -31.41 -7.40
N ARG A 27 -1.74 -30.28 -7.63
CA ARG A 27 -0.29 -30.32 -7.86
C ARG A 27 0.37 -30.56 -6.49
N ARG A 28 1.08 -31.68 -6.36
CA ARG A 28 2.00 -31.84 -5.23
C ARG A 28 2.89 -30.61 -5.20
N ARG A 29 3.04 -30.02 -4.03
CA ARG A 29 4.04 -28.97 -3.80
C ARG A 29 5.41 -29.61 -4.00
N GLU A 30 5.82 -29.65 -5.25
CA GLU A 30 7.16 -30.05 -5.59
C GLU A 30 8.11 -28.94 -5.15
N TRP A 31 9.28 -29.32 -4.78
CA TRP A 31 10.37 -28.40 -4.51
C TRP A 31 10.48 -27.39 -5.66
N ARG A 32 10.66 -26.11 -5.32
CA ARG A 32 10.91 -25.06 -6.33
C ARG A 32 12.14 -25.49 -7.15
N GLY A 33 12.03 -25.60 -8.45
CA GLY A 33 13.11 -26.07 -9.33
C GLY A 33 14.38 -25.23 -9.15
N ILE A 34 15.56 -25.83 -9.37
CA ILE A 34 16.88 -25.17 -9.23
C ILE A 34 16.90 -23.81 -9.93
N LYS A 35 16.32 -23.73 -11.13
CA LYS A 35 16.27 -22.49 -11.91
C LYS A 35 15.56 -21.35 -11.19
N ASP A 36 14.39 -21.59 -10.62
CA ASP A 36 13.61 -20.57 -9.92
C ASP A 36 14.25 -20.23 -8.57
N THR A 37 14.85 -21.20 -7.91
CA THR A 37 15.62 -20.96 -6.67
C THR A 37 16.82 -20.06 -6.93
N LEU A 38 17.62 -20.35 -7.96
CA LEU A 38 18.78 -19.52 -8.32
C LEU A 38 18.36 -18.12 -8.77
N TYR A 39 17.26 -18.02 -9.51
CA TYR A 39 16.69 -16.74 -9.89
C TYR A 39 16.28 -15.91 -8.66
N ASP A 40 15.54 -16.50 -7.74
CA ASP A 40 15.06 -15.86 -6.52
C ASP A 40 16.23 -15.33 -5.68
N TYR A 41 17.16 -16.18 -5.30
CA TYR A 41 18.34 -15.75 -4.53
C TYR A 41 19.20 -14.72 -5.28
N GLY A 42 19.38 -14.88 -6.59
CA GLY A 42 20.11 -13.92 -7.41
C GLY A 42 19.47 -12.52 -7.38
N ARG A 43 18.14 -12.45 -7.43
CA ARG A 43 17.41 -11.18 -7.34
C ARG A 43 17.51 -10.56 -5.95
N TRP A 44 17.35 -11.34 -4.90
CA TRP A 44 17.49 -10.86 -3.53
C TRP A 44 18.91 -10.39 -3.20
N LEU A 45 19.93 -11.08 -3.66
CA LEU A 45 21.32 -10.62 -3.54
C LEU A 45 21.53 -9.27 -4.24
N TYR A 46 20.92 -9.09 -5.42
CA TYR A 46 20.94 -7.81 -6.11
C TYR A 46 20.29 -6.70 -5.29
N LEU A 47 19.09 -6.94 -4.71
CA LEU A 47 18.39 -5.95 -3.87
C LEU A 47 19.18 -5.64 -2.60
N LEU A 48 19.75 -6.65 -1.95
CA LEU A 48 20.64 -6.46 -0.80
C LEU A 48 21.87 -5.61 -1.17
N SER A 49 22.42 -5.76 -2.37
CA SER A 49 23.55 -4.92 -2.82
C SER A 49 23.16 -3.45 -2.98
N ILE A 50 21.92 -3.16 -3.43
CA ILE A 50 21.41 -1.79 -3.52
C ILE A 50 21.30 -1.17 -2.13
N LEU A 51 20.69 -1.87 -1.18
CA LEU A 51 20.53 -1.40 0.19
C LEU A 51 21.90 -1.23 0.89
N ALA A 52 22.79 -2.19 0.73
CA ALA A 52 24.16 -2.08 1.24
C ALA A 52 24.86 -0.84 0.68
N GLY A 53 24.73 -0.57 -0.63
CA GLY A 53 25.29 0.63 -1.27
C GLY A 53 24.76 1.96 -0.72
N VAL A 54 23.58 1.96 -0.11
CA VAL A 54 23.03 3.11 0.62
C VAL A 54 23.59 3.16 2.04
N ILE A 55 23.50 2.04 2.76
CA ILE A 55 23.85 1.94 4.19
C ILE A 55 25.33 2.27 4.45
N ILE A 56 26.25 1.82 3.59
CA ILE A 56 27.70 2.03 3.78
C ILE A 56 28.19 3.46 3.53
N LYS A 57 27.37 4.37 2.99
CA LYS A 57 27.78 5.76 2.77
C LYS A 57 28.08 6.43 4.12
N PRO A 58 29.20 7.18 4.25
CA PRO A 58 29.61 7.76 5.54
C PRO A 58 28.52 8.58 6.25
N ARG A 59 27.71 9.34 5.48
CA ARG A 59 26.58 10.11 6.04
C ARG A 59 25.49 9.18 6.58
N ASN A 60 25.21 8.07 5.88
CA ASN A 60 24.18 7.12 6.28
C ASN A 60 24.64 6.27 7.47
N VAL A 61 25.94 5.94 7.55
CA VAL A 61 26.50 5.31 8.75
C VAL A 61 26.32 6.21 9.98
N LYS A 62 26.55 7.52 9.87
CA LYS A 62 26.27 8.47 10.97
C LYS A 62 24.79 8.50 11.32
N ALA A 63 23.91 8.45 10.32
CA ALA A 63 22.46 8.43 10.52
C ALA A 63 21.99 7.17 11.27
N MET A 64 22.63 6.01 11.09
CA MET A 64 22.32 4.78 11.85
C MET A 64 22.51 4.94 13.37
N PHE A 65 23.42 5.81 13.80
CA PHE A 65 23.61 6.13 15.21
C PHE A 65 22.70 7.28 15.69
N ARG A 66 22.12 8.03 14.78
CA ARG A 66 21.21 9.13 15.10
C ARG A 66 19.76 8.68 15.13
N TYR A 67 19.33 7.88 14.14
CA TYR A 67 17.95 7.50 13.94
C TYR A 67 17.73 6.03 14.28
N ARG A 68 16.86 5.76 15.26
CA ARG A 68 16.51 4.43 15.74
C ARG A 68 15.95 3.53 14.63
N TRP A 69 15.04 4.06 13.82
CA TRP A 69 14.40 3.33 12.72
C TRP A 69 15.39 2.80 11.68
N PHE A 70 16.53 3.45 11.51
CA PHE A 70 17.50 3.08 10.47
C PHE A 70 18.12 1.70 10.71
N ALA A 71 18.29 1.29 11.94
CA ALA A 71 18.85 -0.02 12.29
C ALA A 71 17.95 -1.18 11.85
N ASN A 72 16.62 -0.97 11.69
CA ASN A 72 15.69 -1.99 11.25
C ASN A 72 16.03 -2.51 9.84
N TYR A 73 16.68 -1.69 9.01
CA TYR A 73 17.10 -2.10 7.67
C TYR A 73 18.17 -3.20 7.66
N LEU A 74 18.80 -3.50 8.77
CA LEU A 74 19.68 -4.67 8.92
C LEU A 74 18.90 -5.99 8.87
N ALA A 75 17.59 -5.96 9.07
CA ALA A 75 16.72 -7.13 9.01
C ALA A 75 16.24 -7.50 7.59
N VAL A 76 16.62 -6.76 6.54
CA VAL A 76 16.24 -7.02 5.14
C VAL A 76 16.42 -8.47 4.69
N PRO A 77 17.46 -9.23 5.10
CA PRO A 77 17.59 -10.64 4.71
C PRO A 77 16.38 -11.52 5.08
N HIS A 78 15.65 -11.16 6.11
CA HIS A 78 14.44 -11.89 6.53
C HIS A 78 13.26 -11.77 5.57
N MET A 79 13.30 -10.82 4.64
CA MET A 79 12.29 -10.70 3.58
C MET A 79 12.37 -11.82 2.56
N LEU A 80 13.53 -12.49 2.43
CA LEU A 80 13.81 -13.45 1.36
C LEU A 80 12.76 -14.56 1.25
N ASP A 81 12.31 -15.08 2.37
CA ASP A 81 11.39 -16.20 2.40
C ASP A 81 9.91 -15.78 2.53
N LYS A 82 9.64 -14.53 2.91
CA LYS A 82 8.29 -14.07 3.20
C LYS A 82 7.47 -13.80 1.94
N PHE A 83 7.92 -12.87 1.11
CA PHE A 83 7.14 -12.41 -0.03
C PHE A 83 7.10 -13.37 -1.23
N THR A 84 8.02 -14.32 -1.29
CA THR A 84 8.10 -15.29 -2.38
C THR A 84 7.68 -16.70 -1.97
N MET A 85 7.15 -16.87 -0.76
CA MET A 85 6.76 -18.17 -0.23
C MET A 85 5.90 -18.97 -1.21
N GLY A 86 6.41 -20.10 -1.69
CA GLY A 86 5.71 -21.00 -2.60
C GLY A 86 5.53 -20.51 -4.04
N LEU A 87 5.88 -19.26 -4.36
CA LEU A 87 5.74 -18.72 -5.72
C LEU A 87 6.80 -19.31 -6.67
N ARG A 88 6.40 -19.48 -7.94
CA ARG A 88 7.24 -20.00 -9.03
C ARG A 88 6.91 -19.31 -10.34
N ASP A 89 7.70 -19.60 -11.36
CA ASP A 89 7.47 -19.17 -12.74
C ASP A 89 7.13 -17.67 -12.85
N GLU A 90 6.09 -17.33 -13.58
CA GLU A 90 5.65 -15.95 -13.83
C GLU A 90 5.22 -15.18 -12.58
N PRO A 91 4.42 -15.73 -11.65
CA PRO A 91 4.10 -15.05 -10.40
C PRO A 91 5.34 -14.64 -9.59
N LEU A 92 6.35 -15.50 -9.50
CA LEU A 92 7.63 -15.16 -8.85
C LEU A 92 8.33 -14.00 -9.56
N ARG A 93 8.31 -13.96 -10.89
CA ARG A 93 8.93 -12.88 -11.69
C ARG A 93 8.18 -11.56 -11.56
N ILE A 94 6.85 -11.60 -11.38
CA ILE A 94 6.03 -10.43 -11.12
C ILE A 94 6.44 -9.81 -9.78
N VAL A 95 6.46 -10.61 -8.72
CA VAL A 95 6.86 -10.15 -7.38
C VAL A 95 8.25 -9.53 -7.39
N HIS A 96 9.23 -10.19 -7.99
CA HIS A 96 10.59 -9.64 -8.09
C HIS A 96 10.64 -8.35 -8.92
N THR A 97 9.85 -8.25 -9.98
CA THR A 97 9.84 -7.03 -10.81
C THR A 97 9.28 -5.85 -10.04
N ALA A 98 8.22 -6.06 -9.26
CA ALA A 98 7.65 -5.05 -8.37
C ALA A 98 8.63 -4.66 -7.26
N MET A 99 9.22 -5.66 -6.57
CA MET A 99 10.15 -5.42 -5.46
C MET A 99 11.48 -4.78 -5.90
N ASP A 100 11.99 -5.10 -7.07
CA ASP A 100 13.17 -4.43 -7.65
C ASP A 100 12.98 -2.92 -7.68
N PHE A 101 11.77 -2.48 -8.00
CA PHE A 101 11.46 -1.06 -8.06
C PHE A 101 11.25 -0.49 -6.66
N VAL A 102 10.39 -1.11 -5.84
CA VAL A 102 10.09 -0.64 -4.48
C VAL A 102 11.37 -0.50 -3.66
N VAL A 103 12.24 -1.50 -3.66
CA VAL A 103 13.51 -1.44 -2.89
C VAL A 103 14.43 -0.33 -3.40
N LYS A 104 14.49 -0.10 -4.72
CA LYS A 104 15.27 1.02 -5.27
C LYS A 104 14.70 2.37 -4.88
N ASP A 105 13.39 2.50 -4.89
CA ASP A 105 12.71 3.74 -4.53
C ASP A 105 12.90 4.04 -3.04
N VAL A 106 12.67 3.06 -2.17
CA VAL A 106 12.91 3.16 -0.73
C VAL A 106 14.38 3.49 -0.43
N ALA A 107 15.33 2.80 -1.06
CA ALA A 107 16.75 3.09 -0.91
C ALA A 107 17.09 4.53 -1.34
N THR A 108 16.46 5.00 -2.41
CA THR A 108 16.61 6.39 -2.87
C THR A 108 15.97 7.37 -1.89
N CYS A 109 14.80 7.07 -1.36
CA CYS A 109 14.10 7.88 -0.35
C CYS A 109 14.96 8.03 0.91
N ILE A 110 15.52 6.93 1.43
CA ILE A 110 16.43 6.94 2.59
C ILE A 110 17.65 7.82 2.31
N ASP A 111 18.34 7.56 1.19
CA ASP A 111 19.56 8.31 0.85
C ASP A 111 19.28 9.81 0.68
N ASN A 112 18.17 10.15 0.08
CA ASN A 112 17.72 11.52 -0.12
C ASN A 112 17.32 12.20 1.20
N SER A 113 16.58 11.48 2.05
CA SER A 113 16.18 12.00 3.37
C SER A 113 17.41 12.32 4.23
N ILE A 114 18.38 11.40 4.29
CA ILE A 114 19.62 11.62 5.04
C ILE A 114 20.51 12.69 4.38
N ARG A 115 20.54 12.75 3.05
CA ARG A 115 21.30 13.78 2.31
C ARG A 115 20.80 15.18 2.61
N GLY A 116 19.48 15.37 2.60
CA GLY A 116 18.85 16.67 2.85
C GLY A 116 18.74 17.03 4.34
N ASP A 117 18.96 16.08 5.22
CA ASP A 117 18.83 16.28 6.66
C ASP A 117 19.83 17.31 7.18
N ARG A 118 19.30 18.38 7.78
CA ARG A 118 20.09 19.49 8.33
C ARG A 118 20.99 19.07 9.50
N ARG A 119 20.73 17.92 10.12
CA ARG A 119 21.47 17.40 11.29
C ARG A 119 22.56 16.40 10.92
N THR A 120 22.40 15.65 9.84
CA THR A 120 23.33 14.57 9.45
C THR A 120 23.84 14.66 8.02
N GLY A 121 23.08 15.24 7.10
CA GLY A 121 23.36 15.26 5.67
C GLY A 121 24.05 16.51 5.16
N ASN A 122 23.65 17.67 5.67
CA ASN A 122 24.22 19.00 5.37
C ASN A 122 24.15 19.43 3.88
N ASP A 123 23.28 18.89 3.08
CA ASP A 123 23.06 19.39 1.71
C ASP A 123 21.86 20.36 1.69
N VAL A 124 22.10 21.60 2.08
CA VAL A 124 21.06 22.65 2.14
C VAL A 124 20.43 22.87 0.78
N LYS A 125 21.23 22.85 -0.30
CA LYS A 125 20.70 23.02 -1.65
C LYS A 125 19.73 21.91 -2.02
N TYR A 126 20.05 20.66 -1.65
CA TYR A 126 19.14 19.54 -1.87
C TYR A 126 17.85 19.70 -1.05
N SER A 127 17.96 20.11 0.21
CA SER A 127 16.82 20.35 1.09
C SER A 127 15.87 21.43 0.56
N ASN A 128 16.40 22.47 -0.10
CA ASN A 128 15.60 23.55 -0.67
C ASN A 128 14.72 23.11 -1.84
N ASP A 129 15.04 21.99 -2.50
CA ASP A 129 14.26 21.41 -3.59
C ASP A 129 13.29 20.31 -3.08
N CYS A 130 13.12 20.18 -1.78
CA CYS A 130 12.27 19.15 -1.16
C CYS A 130 11.02 19.75 -0.53
N VAL A 131 9.90 19.05 -0.71
CA VAL A 131 8.63 19.24 0.00
C VAL A 131 8.34 17.96 0.78
N LEU A 132 8.08 18.08 2.08
CA LEU A 132 7.63 16.95 2.88
C LEU A 132 6.17 16.68 2.59
N THR A 133 5.82 15.42 2.42
CA THR A 133 4.44 14.95 2.26
C THR A 133 4.19 13.81 3.23
N ASP A 134 2.94 13.55 3.55
CA ASP A 134 2.53 12.36 4.31
C ASP A 134 1.99 11.26 3.38
N GLU A 135 1.78 10.08 3.92
CA GLU A 135 1.28 8.91 3.16
C GLU A 135 -0.17 9.07 2.71
N ASN A 136 -0.93 9.96 3.33
CA ASN A 136 -2.31 10.26 2.95
C ASN A 136 -2.38 11.37 1.88
N ALA A 137 -1.29 12.08 1.64
CA ALA A 137 -1.21 13.08 0.60
C ALA A 137 -0.83 12.44 -0.74
N MET A 138 -1.83 12.06 -1.52
CA MET A 138 -1.56 11.73 -2.90
C MET A 138 -0.85 12.91 -3.57
N THR A 139 0.32 12.66 -4.16
CA THR A 139 1.20 13.75 -4.65
C THR A 139 0.73 14.39 -5.96
N ALA A 140 -0.59 14.41 -6.21
CA ALA A 140 -1.18 14.99 -7.42
C ALA A 140 -0.84 16.48 -7.58
N PHE A 141 -0.86 17.25 -6.48
CA PHE A 141 -0.47 18.66 -6.44
C PHE A 141 1.01 18.91 -6.76
N MET A 142 1.81 17.85 -6.93
CA MET A 142 3.22 17.95 -7.31
C MET A 142 3.47 17.66 -8.80
N MET A 143 2.46 17.25 -9.55
CA MET A 143 2.61 16.78 -10.94
C MET A 143 3.20 17.83 -11.90
N GLY A 144 2.99 19.12 -11.64
CA GLY A 144 3.54 20.21 -12.44
C GLY A 144 4.90 20.75 -11.94
N PHE A 145 5.56 20.09 -10.97
CA PHE A 145 6.86 20.53 -10.47
C PHE A 145 7.99 19.54 -10.85
N PRO A 146 8.63 19.70 -12.01
CA PRO A 146 9.66 18.76 -12.48
C PRO A 146 10.91 18.69 -11.59
N ASN A 147 11.26 19.79 -10.94
CA ASN A 147 12.50 19.93 -10.17
C ASN A 147 12.32 19.84 -8.65
N VAL A 148 11.08 19.77 -8.15
CA VAL A 148 10.79 19.65 -6.72
C VAL A 148 10.61 18.18 -6.35
N LYS A 149 11.17 17.76 -5.22
CA LYS A 149 11.09 16.39 -4.73
C LYS A 149 10.07 16.29 -3.61
N ALA A 150 9.07 15.44 -3.79
CA ALA A 150 8.19 15.03 -2.70
C ALA A 150 8.89 13.95 -1.87
N ILE A 151 8.96 14.14 -0.56
CA ILE A 151 9.57 13.21 0.39
C ILE A 151 8.49 12.73 1.34
N LEU A 152 8.13 11.47 1.20
CA LEU A 152 7.24 10.76 2.13
C LEU A 152 8.05 10.46 3.40
N ARG A 153 7.83 11.24 4.44
CA ARG A 153 8.57 11.18 5.70
C ARG A 153 8.40 9.84 6.40
N GLU A 154 7.21 9.27 6.34
CA GLU A 154 6.78 8.07 7.04
C GLU A 154 7.34 6.78 6.42
N VAL A 155 7.59 6.78 5.12
CA VAL A 155 8.00 5.58 4.38
C VAL A 155 9.25 4.91 4.97
N PRO A 156 10.38 5.60 5.17
CA PRO A 156 11.54 4.95 5.77
C PRO A 156 11.41 4.73 7.28
N THR A 157 10.70 5.60 7.99
CA THR A 157 10.66 5.57 9.45
C THR A 157 9.67 4.55 10.00
N MET A 158 8.59 4.33 9.31
CA MET A 158 7.45 3.56 9.82
C MET A 158 7.09 2.40 8.89
N PHE A 159 6.65 2.68 7.66
CA PHE A 159 6.15 1.62 6.79
C PHE A 159 7.16 0.52 6.53
N VAL A 160 8.30 0.83 5.96
CA VAL A 160 9.30 -0.18 5.60
C VAL A 160 10.00 -0.72 6.83
N ALA A 161 10.29 0.11 7.84
CA ALA A 161 10.89 -0.35 9.08
C ALA A 161 10.01 -1.40 9.79
N ASN A 162 8.69 -1.20 9.82
CA ASN A 162 7.74 -2.14 10.42
C ASN A 162 7.60 -3.44 9.63
N LEU A 163 7.70 -3.39 8.30
CA LEU A 163 7.76 -4.59 7.46
C LEU A 163 8.98 -5.46 7.77
N LEU A 164 10.10 -4.83 8.09
CA LEU A 164 11.35 -5.51 8.38
C LEU A 164 11.41 -6.02 9.81
N THR A 165 10.94 -5.20 10.75
CA THR A 165 11.02 -5.46 12.19
C THR A 165 9.69 -5.11 12.86
N GLN A 166 8.93 -6.12 13.24
CA GLN A 166 7.55 -5.94 13.73
C GLN A 166 7.40 -5.03 14.96
N ASN A 167 8.47 -4.85 15.76
CA ASN A 167 8.46 -3.98 16.93
C ASN A 167 9.04 -2.59 16.68
N SER A 168 9.29 -2.21 15.42
CA SER A 168 9.97 -0.96 15.10
C SER A 168 9.20 0.29 15.52
N THR A 169 7.87 0.20 15.58
CA THR A 169 6.96 1.31 15.91
C THR A 169 6.56 1.36 17.38
N THR A 170 6.72 0.29 18.15
CA THR A 170 6.24 0.22 19.55
C THR A 170 6.81 1.31 20.44
N HIS A 171 8.07 1.68 20.24
CA HIS A 171 8.69 2.79 20.98
C HIS A 171 7.98 4.12 20.72
N TYR A 172 7.62 4.39 19.47
CA TYR A 172 6.98 5.65 19.11
C TYR A 172 5.53 5.73 19.61
N LEU A 173 4.82 4.61 19.63
CA LEU A 173 3.51 4.52 20.27
C LEU A 173 3.61 4.84 21.77
N ASP A 174 4.59 4.25 22.46
CA ASP A 174 4.83 4.54 23.87
C ASP A 174 5.16 6.02 24.12
N VAL A 175 5.98 6.63 23.25
CA VAL A 175 6.30 8.07 23.34
C VAL A 175 5.06 8.92 23.12
N ALA A 176 4.23 8.60 22.14
CA ALA A 176 3.00 9.33 21.86
C ALA A 176 2.03 9.28 23.04
N GLN A 177 1.81 8.08 23.60
CA GLN A 177 0.92 7.88 24.75
C GLN A 177 1.45 8.57 26.02
N GLN A 178 2.75 8.55 26.28
CA GLN A 178 3.36 9.30 27.37
C GLN A 178 3.23 10.81 27.18
N PHE A 179 3.15 11.30 25.97
CA PHE A 179 2.87 12.70 25.66
C PHE A 179 1.41 13.09 25.86
N GLY A 180 0.51 12.10 25.99
CA GLY A 180 -0.91 12.28 26.23
C GLY A 180 -1.81 12.03 25.02
N ILE A 181 -1.31 11.37 23.98
CA ILE A 181 -2.13 10.89 22.88
C ILE A 181 -2.91 9.64 23.35
N ALA A 182 -4.18 9.59 23.02
CA ALA A 182 -5.03 8.46 23.42
C ALA A 182 -4.65 7.19 22.63
N GLY A 183 -4.51 6.06 23.32
CA GLY A 183 -4.16 4.78 22.70
C GLY A 183 -5.33 4.08 21.99
N ASP A 184 -6.51 4.71 21.90
CA ASP A 184 -7.69 4.22 21.17
C ASP A 184 -7.87 4.89 19.79
N VAL A 185 -6.84 5.55 19.31
CA VAL A 185 -6.78 6.10 17.95
C VAL A 185 -5.92 5.20 17.05
N CYS A 186 -6.02 5.41 15.74
CA CYS A 186 -5.21 4.67 14.79
C CYS A 186 -3.71 4.78 15.12
N PRO A 187 -2.97 3.66 15.28
CA PRO A 187 -1.56 3.67 15.67
C PRO A 187 -0.63 4.23 14.60
N MET A 188 -1.09 4.38 13.36
CA MET A 188 -0.29 4.99 12.29
C MET A 188 -0.04 6.49 12.57
N PRO A 189 -1.04 7.38 12.64
CA PRO A 189 -0.79 8.77 13.02
C PRO A 189 -0.29 8.94 14.46
N GLU A 190 -0.60 7.99 15.34
CA GLU A 190 -0.01 7.96 16.69
C GLU A 190 1.51 7.75 16.64
N ALA A 191 1.99 6.75 15.89
CA ALA A 191 3.42 6.48 15.72
C ALA A 191 4.14 7.64 15.01
N GLU A 192 3.51 8.28 14.02
CA GLU A 192 4.05 9.48 13.37
C GLU A 192 4.23 10.64 14.35
N ALA A 193 3.22 10.87 15.18
CA ALA A 193 3.32 11.85 16.26
C ALA A 193 4.45 11.49 17.22
N GLY A 194 4.59 10.22 17.61
CA GLY A 194 5.67 9.71 18.45
C GLY A 194 7.06 9.91 17.84
N ILE A 195 7.23 9.62 16.56
CA ILE A 195 8.48 9.89 15.82
C ILE A 195 8.80 11.39 15.85
N SER A 196 7.79 12.23 15.66
CA SER A 196 7.97 13.69 15.72
C SER A 196 8.31 14.16 17.13
N ILE A 197 7.66 13.63 18.17
CA ILE A 197 7.93 13.99 19.57
C ILE A 197 9.33 13.53 20.00
N ASP A 198 9.75 12.34 19.62
CA ASP A 198 11.08 11.77 19.91
C ASP A 198 12.20 12.39 19.05
N ASP A 199 11.83 13.26 18.12
CA ASP A 199 12.78 13.91 17.21
C ASP A 199 13.58 12.93 16.34
N ASP A 200 12.99 11.78 16.03
CA ASP A 200 13.65 10.67 15.33
C ASP A 200 13.31 10.61 13.84
N PHE A 201 13.44 11.74 13.16
CA PHE A 201 13.25 11.87 11.71
C PHE A 201 14.22 12.85 11.08
N ALA A 202 14.44 12.76 9.76
CA ALA A 202 15.28 13.65 9.02
C ALA A 202 14.63 15.04 8.87
N VAL A 203 15.31 16.11 9.29
CA VAL A 203 14.84 17.49 9.14
C VAL A 203 15.30 18.04 7.80
N LEU A 204 14.39 18.04 6.83
CA LEU A 204 14.65 18.53 5.47
C LEU A 204 13.40 19.19 4.89
N GLY A 205 13.57 19.79 3.72
CA GLY A 205 12.49 20.46 3.02
C GLY A 205 12.34 21.93 3.40
N VAL A 206 11.67 22.67 2.53
CA VAL A 206 11.37 24.09 2.72
C VAL A 206 9.95 24.31 3.20
N CYS A 207 9.07 23.37 2.91
CA CYS A 207 7.69 23.34 3.39
C CYS A 207 7.17 21.90 3.46
N ALA A 208 5.99 21.72 4.04
CA ALA A 208 5.28 20.45 4.11
C ALA A 208 3.86 20.61 3.61
N VAL A 209 3.33 19.60 2.92
CA VAL A 209 1.92 19.48 2.60
C VAL A 209 1.44 18.17 3.21
N GLN A 210 0.55 18.28 4.17
CA GLN A 210 -0.07 17.15 4.86
C GLN A 210 -1.54 17.05 4.46
N CYS A 211 -2.05 15.85 4.43
CA CYS A 211 -3.43 15.67 4.10
C CYS A 211 -4.28 15.15 5.25
N ASN A 212 -5.22 15.96 5.66
CA ASN A 212 -6.17 15.58 6.69
C ASN A 212 -7.26 14.70 6.09
N THR A 213 -7.23 13.42 6.42
CA THR A 213 -8.39 12.55 6.24
C THR A 213 -9.42 12.86 7.33
N THR A 214 -10.67 12.55 7.08
CA THR A 214 -11.77 12.73 8.05
C THR A 214 -11.71 11.65 9.16
N CYS A 215 -10.59 11.60 9.86
CA CYS A 215 -10.23 10.60 10.86
C CYS A 215 -9.67 11.30 12.10
N ASP A 216 -10.09 10.89 13.29
CA ASP A 216 -9.63 11.46 14.56
C ASP A 216 -8.11 11.35 14.75
N GLY A 217 -7.54 10.20 14.44
CA GLY A 217 -6.10 9.99 14.51
C GLY A 217 -5.31 10.88 13.55
N SER A 218 -5.73 10.95 12.28
CA SER A 218 -5.05 11.76 11.26
C SER A 218 -5.12 13.26 11.58
N LEU A 219 -6.29 13.78 11.96
CA LEU A 219 -6.43 15.19 12.33
C LEU A 219 -5.55 15.58 13.52
N MET A 220 -5.50 14.71 14.53
CA MET A 220 -4.67 14.92 15.71
C MET A 220 -3.17 14.84 15.38
N GLY A 221 -2.74 13.78 14.72
CA GLY A 221 -1.33 13.54 14.37
C GLY A 221 -0.79 14.63 13.47
N ASN A 222 -1.47 14.92 12.37
CA ASN A 222 -1.05 15.96 11.42
C ASN A 222 -1.00 17.35 12.05
N GLY A 223 -1.98 17.69 12.89
CA GLY A 223 -2.00 18.97 13.60
C GLY A 223 -0.81 19.14 14.55
N LEU A 224 -0.45 18.08 15.28
CA LEU A 224 0.72 18.09 16.16
C LEU A 224 2.02 18.21 15.37
N ILE A 225 2.16 17.42 14.32
CA ILE A 225 3.35 17.40 13.46
C ILE A 225 3.56 18.76 12.78
N ALA A 226 2.49 19.33 12.19
CA ALA A 226 2.54 20.66 11.56
C ALA A 226 3.05 21.72 12.52
N LYS A 227 2.49 21.76 13.72
CA LYS A 227 2.86 22.72 14.76
C LYS A 227 4.33 22.58 15.17
N ARG A 228 4.86 21.33 15.24
CA ARG A 228 6.27 21.10 15.54
C ARG A 228 7.17 21.49 14.37
N LEU A 229 6.83 21.13 13.13
CA LEU A 229 7.58 21.52 11.94
C LEU A 229 7.74 23.04 11.83
N GLU A 230 6.66 23.77 12.06
CA GLU A 230 6.69 25.24 12.02
C GLU A 230 7.51 25.86 13.17
N ARG A 231 7.23 25.45 14.41
CA ARG A 231 7.83 26.09 15.60
C ARG A 231 9.28 25.71 15.84
N GLU A 232 9.62 24.45 15.64
CA GLU A 232 10.95 23.93 15.99
C GLU A 232 11.92 23.96 14.83
N TYR A 233 11.42 23.83 13.59
CA TYR A 233 12.27 23.71 12.40
C TYR A 233 12.09 24.82 11.38
N GLY A 234 11.08 25.69 11.56
CA GLY A 234 10.77 26.75 10.62
C GLY A 234 10.30 26.23 9.26
N ILE A 235 9.65 25.06 9.24
CA ILE A 235 9.09 24.43 8.03
C ILE A 235 7.59 24.70 8.02
N PRO A 236 7.10 25.66 7.22
CA PRO A 236 5.68 25.96 7.12
C PRO A 236 4.92 24.79 6.54
N THR A 237 3.69 24.58 7.01
CA THR A 237 2.89 23.41 6.64
C THR A 237 1.52 23.83 6.09
N PHE A 238 1.17 23.31 4.92
CA PHE A 238 -0.16 23.40 4.34
C PHE A 238 -0.96 22.16 4.69
N GLN A 239 -2.20 22.35 5.16
CA GLN A 239 -3.13 21.25 5.45
C GLN A 239 -4.12 21.09 4.30
N LEU A 240 -3.88 20.12 3.44
CA LEU A 240 -4.79 19.75 2.36
C LEU A 240 -5.98 18.97 2.95
N VAL A 241 -7.19 19.46 2.76
CA VAL A 241 -8.38 18.85 3.33
C VAL A 241 -9.04 17.90 2.33
N ALA A 242 -9.41 16.71 2.81
CA ALA A 242 -10.24 15.77 2.06
C ALA A 242 -11.68 15.84 2.60
N PRO A 243 -12.62 16.47 1.89
CA PRO A 243 -13.99 16.55 2.32
C PRO A 243 -14.70 15.20 2.22
N MET A 244 -15.61 14.88 3.14
CA MET A 244 -16.31 13.59 3.17
C MET A 244 -17.19 13.45 1.95
N ARG A 245 -18.01 14.21 1.48
CA ARG A 245 -18.91 14.01 0.35
C ARG A 245 -18.31 14.51 -0.96
N HIS A 246 -17.10 14.05 -1.24
CA HIS A 246 -16.28 14.52 -2.35
C HIS A 246 -16.90 14.35 -3.75
N GLN A 247 -17.99 13.61 -3.89
CA GLN A 247 -18.69 13.42 -5.16
C GLN A 247 -19.72 14.53 -5.47
N GLU A 248 -20.01 15.40 -4.51
CA GLU A 248 -20.93 16.53 -4.72
C GLU A 248 -20.20 17.70 -5.43
N ASP A 249 -20.86 18.37 -6.36
CA ASP A 249 -20.24 19.40 -7.22
C ASP A 249 -19.63 20.57 -6.45
N ASP A 250 -20.28 21.05 -5.40
CA ASP A 250 -19.79 22.14 -4.55
C ASP A 250 -18.58 21.70 -3.71
N VAL A 251 -18.57 20.46 -3.27
CA VAL A 251 -17.45 19.85 -2.57
C VAL A 251 -16.26 19.66 -3.50
N GLN A 252 -16.50 19.22 -4.75
CA GLN A 252 -15.46 19.13 -5.77
C GLN A 252 -14.84 20.50 -6.09
N ALA A 253 -15.64 21.55 -6.21
CA ALA A 253 -15.15 22.91 -6.42
C ALA A 253 -14.28 23.40 -5.26
N TYR A 254 -14.67 23.10 -4.02
CA TYR A 254 -13.87 23.40 -2.82
C TYR A 254 -12.52 22.65 -2.85
N ALA A 255 -12.55 21.36 -3.13
CA ALA A 255 -11.34 20.53 -3.19
C ALA A 255 -10.39 20.97 -4.33
N ALA A 256 -10.93 21.34 -5.49
CA ALA A 256 -10.14 21.89 -6.60
C ALA A 256 -9.48 23.22 -6.21
N GLN A 257 -10.18 24.08 -5.47
CA GLN A 257 -9.59 25.31 -4.94
C GLN A 257 -8.49 25.04 -3.93
N ASP A 258 -8.65 24.01 -3.09
CA ASP A 258 -7.63 23.63 -2.10
C ASP A 258 -6.35 23.10 -2.77
N ILE A 259 -6.48 22.36 -3.88
CA ILE A 259 -5.35 21.98 -4.74
C ILE A 259 -4.63 23.22 -5.33
N LYS A 260 -5.39 24.23 -5.81
CA LYS A 260 -4.79 25.49 -6.28
C LYS A 260 -3.99 26.18 -5.19
N ASN A 261 -4.53 26.20 -3.97
CA ASN A 261 -3.86 26.79 -2.81
C ASN A 261 -2.58 26.01 -2.42
N ALA A 262 -2.62 24.67 -2.47
CA ALA A 262 -1.46 23.83 -2.21
C ALA A 262 -0.34 24.05 -3.25
N ILE A 263 -0.70 24.18 -4.53
CA ILE A 263 0.27 24.50 -5.60
C ILE A 263 0.89 25.88 -5.35
N ALA A 264 0.09 26.91 -5.10
CA ALA A 264 0.59 28.26 -4.81
C ALA A 264 1.50 28.28 -3.58
N PHE A 265 1.16 27.52 -2.54
CA PHE A 265 1.98 27.36 -1.35
C PHE A 265 3.35 26.72 -1.66
N VAL A 266 3.38 25.70 -2.52
CA VAL A 266 4.64 25.08 -2.95
C VAL A 266 5.46 26.04 -3.80
N GLU A 267 4.85 26.81 -4.72
CA GLU A 267 5.53 27.83 -5.52
C GLU A 267 6.19 28.89 -4.63
N GLU A 268 5.44 29.42 -3.66
CA GLU A 268 5.92 30.45 -2.72
C GLU A 268 7.17 30.00 -1.95
N HIS A 269 7.19 28.76 -1.44
CA HIS A 269 8.23 28.29 -0.55
C HIS A 269 9.42 27.67 -1.27
N THR A 270 9.22 27.11 -2.47
CA THR A 270 10.31 26.52 -3.27
C THR A 270 10.93 27.49 -4.26
N GLY A 271 10.23 28.56 -4.63
CA GLY A 271 10.60 29.45 -5.74
C GLY A 271 10.53 28.77 -7.11
N GLN A 272 9.95 27.58 -7.21
CA GLN A 272 9.72 26.87 -8.47
C GLN A 272 8.31 27.18 -8.98
N HIS A 273 8.13 27.23 -10.30
CA HIS A 273 6.83 27.49 -10.90
C HIS A 273 6.20 26.23 -11.46
N TRP A 274 4.87 26.20 -11.42
CA TRP A 274 4.06 25.13 -12.00
C TRP A 274 4.22 25.09 -13.53
N ASP A 275 4.54 23.91 -14.05
CA ASP A 275 4.69 23.65 -15.49
C ASP A 275 3.53 22.78 -15.98
N TRP A 276 2.64 23.37 -16.76
CA TRP A 276 1.50 22.69 -17.37
C TRP A 276 1.90 21.58 -18.33
N SER A 277 2.96 21.80 -19.11
CA SER A 277 3.45 20.76 -20.02
C SER A 277 3.87 19.51 -19.26
N HIS A 278 4.59 19.71 -18.15
CA HIS A 278 5.00 18.61 -17.27
C HIS A 278 3.81 17.93 -16.60
N TYR A 279 2.81 18.71 -16.15
CA TYR A 279 1.56 18.16 -15.61
C TYR A 279 0.87 17.21 -16.58
N PHE A 280 0.64 17.65 -17.84
CA PHE A 280 -0.06 16.82 -18.82
C PHE A 280 0.71 15.56 -19.22
N GLU A 281 2.06 15.59 -19.21
CA GLU A 281 2.87 14.40 -19.37
C GLU A 281 2.73 13.43 -18.17
N CYS A 282 2.65 13.96 -16.96
CA CYS A 282 2.36 13.16 -15.77
C CYS A 282 0.94 12.55 -15.85
N ALA A 283 -0.06 13.31 -16.23
CA ALA A 283 -1.44 12.86 -16.38
C ALA A 283 -1.57 11.70 -17.37
N LYS A 284 -0.87 11.75 -18.50
CA LYS A 284 -0.80 10.63 -19.47
C LYS A 284 -0.26 9.37 -18.79
N ARG A 285 0.81 9.49 -18.00
CA ARG A 285 1.42 8.35 -17.28
C ARG A 285 0.51 7.81 -16.18
N VAL A 286 -0.24 8.68 -15.48
CA VAL A 286 -1.25 8.25 -14.49
C VAL A 286 -2.36 7.44 -15.19
N ASN A 287 -2.88 7.93 -16.33
CA ASN A 287 -3.89 7.22 -17.09
C ASN A 287 -3.39 5.86 -17.59
N ASP A 288 -2.13 5.78 -18.05
CA ASP A 288 -1.52 4.51 -18.44
C ASP A 288 -1.41 3.54 -17.25
N THR A 289 -1.00 4.03 -16.08
CA THR A 289 -0.96 3.24 -14.84
C THR A 289 -2.34 2.75 -14.45
N THR A 290 -3.35 3.61 -14.49
CA THR A 290 -4.75 3.24 -14.19
C THR A 290 -5.24 2.13 -15.12
N ARG A 291 -5.04 2.27 -16.43
CA ARG A 291 -5.40 1.23 -17.42
C ARG A 291 -4.69 -0.09 -17.16
N ASN A 292 -3.40 -0.06 -16.87
CA ASN A 292 -2.64 -1.27 -16.53
C ASN A 292 -3.21 -1.95 -15.27
N ARG A 293 -3.57 -1.16 -14.26
CA ARG A 293 -4.16 -1.67 -13.01
C ARG A 293 -5.49 -2.37 -13.23
N LEU A 294 -6.37 -1.73 -13.99
CA LEU A 294 -7.65 -2.32 -14.34
C LEU A 294 -7.46 -3.65 -15.09
N ALA A 295 -6.49 -3.71 -16.02
CA ALA A 295 -6.16 -4.95 -16.71
C ALA A 295 -5.60 -6.05 -15.78
N TRP A 296 -4.83 -5.67 -14.76
CA TRP A 296 -4.33 -6.63 -13.76
C TRP A 296 -5.46 -7.16 -12.87
N LEU A 297 -6.39 -6.30 -12.45
CA LEU A 297 -7.58 -6.70 -11.69
C LEU A 297 -8.45 -7.64 -12.52
N GLU A 298 -8.70 -7.31 -13.80
CA GLU A 298 -9.42 -8.17 -14.73
C GLU A 298 -8.75 -9.54 -14.89
N MET A 299 -7.43 -9.59 -14.97
CA MET A 299 -6.68 -10.84 -15.05
C MET A 299 -6.80 -11.67 -13.76
N ASN A 300 -6.80 -11.03 -12.59
CA ASN A 300 -7.02 -11.71 -11.32
C ASN A 300 -8.45 -12.21 -11.12
N SER A 301 -9.43 -11.67 -11.86
CA SER A 301 -10.79 -12.20 -11.86
C SER A 301 -10.90 -13.56 -12.58
N THR A 302 -9.91 -13.94 -13.40
CA THR A 302 -9.85 -15.21 -14.11
C THR A 302 -9.54 -16.39 -13.17
N PRO A 303 -9.70 -17.66 -13.64
CA PRO A 303 -9.35 -18.83 -12.86
C PRO A 303 -7.86 -18.99 -12.52
N PHE A 304 -6.98 -18.24 -13.20
CA PHE A 304 -5.54 -18.30 -13.01
C PHE A 304 -4.99 -16.91 -12.66
N PRO A 305 -5.33 -16.34 -11.49
CA PRO A 305 -4.79 -15.08 -11.03
C PRO A 305 -3.27 -15.14 -10.90
N GLN A 306 -2.60 -14.02 -11.13
CA GLN A 306 -1.14 -13.96 -11.18
C GLN A 306 -0.54 -13.01 -10.13
N PHE A 307 -1.38 -12.21 -9.47
CA PHE A 307 -0.94 -11.17 -8.54
C PHE A 307 -1.36 -11.52 -7.12
N VAL A 308 -0.40 -11.52 -6.20
CA VAL A 308 -0.64 -11.76 -4.78
C VAL A 308 0.41 -11.09 -3.90
N GLY A 309 -0.07 -10.57 -2.78
CA GLY A 309 0.74 -10.18 -1.64
C GLY A 309 1.23 -8.74 -1.64
N ALA A 310 1.79 -8.38 -0.50
CA ALA A 310 2.27 -7.06 -0.14
C ALA A 310 3.23 -6.39 -1.14
N PRO A 311 4.17 -7.11 -1.79
CA PRO A 311 5.05 -6.50 -2.78
C PRO A 311 4.29 -5.78 -3.88
N PHE A 312 3.12 -6.29 -4.22
CA PHE A 312 2.30 -5.72 -5.26
C PHE A 312 1.53 -4.48 -4.77
N SER A 313 0.96 -4.52 -3.57
CA SER A 313 0.37 -3.35 -2.92
C SER A 313 1.39 -2.23 -2.75
N LEU A 314 2.59 -2.53 -2.23
CA LEU A 314 3.67 -1.55 -2.08
C LEU A 314 4.11 -0.93 -3.42
N TYR A 315 4.16 -1.74 -4.49
CA TYR A 315 4.44 -1.21 -5.83
C TYR A 315 3.34 -0.24 -6.28
N ASN A 316 2.09 -0.55 -5.94
CA ASN A 316 0.94 0.30 -6.21
C ASN A 316 1.05 1.64 -5.49
N ASP A 317 1.29 1.61 -4.20
CA ASP A 317 1.40 2.81 -3.37
C ASP A 317 2.54 3.70 -3.88
N THR A 318 3.70 3.10 -4.16
CA THR A 318 4.85 3.82 -4.69
C THR A 318 4.56 4.44 -6.06
N ASN A 319 3.95 3.70 -6.98
CA ASN A 319 3.68 4.17 -8.34
C ASN A 319 2.52 5.18 -8.39
N TYR A 320 1.39 4.80 -7.84
CA TYR A 320 0.14 5.53 -8.00
C TYR A 320 0.05 6.71 -7.03
N MET A 321 0.31 6.48 -5.75
CA MET A 321 0.17 7.49 -4.71
C MET A 321 1.43 8.34 -4.54
N GLY A 322 2.57 7.72 -4.33
CA GLY A 322 3.82 8.42 -4.04
C GLY A 322 4.45 9.11 -5.24
N ASN A 323 4.27 8.58 -6.44
CA ASN A 323 4.87 9.14 -7.66
C ASN A 323 3.90 9.97 -8.51
N CYS A 324 2.66 9.54 -8.62
CA CYS A 324 1.60 10.21 -9.38
C CYS A 324 2.05 10.64 -10.80
N GLY A 325 2.61 9.69 -11.56
CA GLY A 325 3.04 9.91 -12.95
C GLY A 325 4.34 10.71 -13.14
N ARG A 326 5.00 11.19 -12.08
CA ARG A 326 6.20 12.03 -12.17
C ARG A 326 7.44 11.30 -12.68
N SER A 327 7.51 9.97 -12.54
CA SER A 327 8.65 9.19 -13.02
C SER A 327 8.34 8.41 -14.29
N GLU A 328 9.20 8.53 -15.28
CA GLU A 328 9.14 7.77 -16.54
C GLU A 328 9.56 6.29 -16.39
N LYS A 329 10.01 5.89 -15.20
CA LYS A 329 10.51 4.53 -14.96
C LYS A 329 9.38 3.50 -14.82
N PHE A 330 8.17 3.90 -14.42
CA PHE A 330 7.05 3.01 -14.19
C PHE A 330 6.48 2.36 -15.46
N PRO A 331 6.18 3.08 -16.56
CA PRO A 331 5.55 2.45 -17.72
C PRO A 331 6.31 1.25 -18.30
N PRO A 332 7.66 1.24 -18.37
CA PRO A 332 8.41 0.04 -18.79
C PRO A 332 8.27 -1.13 -17.81
N ILE A 333 8.16 -0.85 -16.51
CA ILE A 333 7.99 -1.87 -15.47
C ILE A 333 6.60 -2.46 -15.55
N ASP A 334 5.56 -1.62 -15.67
CA ASP A 334 4.17 -2.04 -15.83
C ASP A 334 4.01 -2.97 -17.03
N ARG A 335 4.59 -2.60 -18.18
CA ARG A 335 4.61 -3.45 -19.38
C ARG A 335 5.35 -4.77 -19.17
N LYS A 336 6.39 -4.78 -18.34
CA LYS A 336 7.13 -6.03 -18.02
C LYS A 336 6.30 -6.93 -17.12
N ILE A 337 5.65 -6.38 -16.09
CA ILE A 337 4.73 -7.10 -15.20
C ILE A 337 3.60 -7.70 -16.04
N MET A 338 2.96 -6.88 -16.89
CA MET A 338 1.86 -7.34 -17.74
C MET A 338 2.25 -8.51 -18.63
N ARG A 339 3.42 -8.46 -19.28
CA ARG A 339 3.90 -9.58 -20.10
C ARG A 339 4.09 -10.88 -19.31
N TYR A 340 4.52 -10.79 -18.05
CA TYR A 340 4.60 -11.97 -17.19
C TYR A 340 3.22 -12.48 -16.82
N ALA A 341 2.32 -11.59 -16.44
CA ALA A 341 0.97 -11.94 -16.05
C ALA A 341 0.19 -12.61 -17.19
N GLU A 342 0.20 -12.03 -18.40
CA GLU A 342 -0.40 -12.64 -19.58
C GLU A 342 0.17 -14.02 -19.89
N ARG A 343 1.48 -14.18 -19.82
CA ARG A 343 2.13 -15.47 -20.08
C ARG A 343 1.76 -16.51 -19.03
N GLY A 344 1.75 -16.12 -17.75
CA GLY A 344 1.35 -17.00 -16.65
C GLY A 344 -0.10 -17.44 -16.76
N SER A 345 -1.00 -16.50 -17.05
CA SER A 345 -2.44 -16.78 -17.24
C SER A 345 -2.67 -17.71 -18.43
N ARG A 346 -2.09 -17.41 -19.63
CA ARG A 346 -2.19 -18.29 -20.81
C ARG A 346 -1.60 -19.69 -20.56
N ALA A 347 -0.54 -19.79 -19.78
CA ALA A 347 0.06 -21.07 -19.40
C ALA A 347 -0.69 -21.75 -18.24
N ARG A 348 -1.77 -21.16 -17.75
CA ARG A 348 -2.57 -21.64 -16.61
C ARG A 348 -1.70 -21.91 -15.38
N ARG A 349 -0.78 -21.00 -15.08
CA ARG A 349 0.10 -21.10 -13.91
C ARG A 349 -0.69 -20.84 -12.63
N MET A 350 -0.54 -21.74 -11.69
CA MET A 350 -1.09 -21.59 -10.34
C MET A 350 -0.01 -21.02 -9.41
N MET A 351 -0.41 -20.07 -8.57
CA MET A 351 0.48 -19.46 -7.56
C MET A 351 0.72 -20.41 -6.38
N ALA A 352 -0.22 -21.30 -6.09
CA ALA A 352 -0.11 -22.28 -4.99
C ALA A 352 -0.41 -23.70 -5.47
N LYS A 353 -0.26 -24.65 -4.54
CA LYS A 353 -0.49 -26.08 -4.76
C LYS A 353 -1.95 -26.40 -5.09
N GLU A 354 -2.86 -25.71 -4.41
CA GLU A 354 -4.32 -25.94 -4.50
C GLU A 354 -5.04 -24.61 -4.33
N TYR A 355 -6.11 -24.40 -5.06
CA TYR A 355 -7.05 -23.29 -4.88
C TYR A 355 -8.36 -23.86 -4.35
N ARG A 356 -8.88 -23.33 -3.24
CA ARG A 356 -10.14 -23.75 -2.63
C ARG A 356 -11.16 -22.64 -2.60
N HIS A 357 -10.74 -21.47 -2.14
CA HIS A 357 -11.57 -20.29 -1.99
C HIS A 357 -11.00 -19.13 -2.76
N ARG A 358 -11.87 -18.27 -3.24
CA ARG A 358 -11.55 -17.03 -3.93
C ARG A 358 -11.93 -15.88 -3.01
N ALA A 359 -10.96 -15.13 -2.55
CA ALA A 359 -11.20 -14.12 -1.53
C ALA A 359 -10.93 -12.70 -2.01
N ILE A 360 -11.81 -11.79 -1.61
CA ILE A 360 -11.51 -10.35 -1.57
C ILE A 360 -10.94 -10.04 -0.18
N VAL A 361 -9.86 -9.31 -0.13
CA VAL A 361 -9.24 -8.85 1.12
C VAL A 361 -9.62 -7.39 1.35
N TRP A 362 -10.33 -7.12 2.42
CA TRP A 362 -10.88 -5.80 2.69
C TRP A 362 -10.39 -5.23 4.01
N GLY A 363 -10.30 -3.91 4.11
CA GLY A 363 -9.66 -3.24 5.23
C GLY A 363 -8.14 -3.10 5.05
N VAL A 364 -7.48 -2.45 6.00
CA VAL A 364 -6.04 -2.22 5.97
C VAL A 364 -5.34 -3.30 6.76
N GLN A 365 -4.47 -4.06 6.10
CA GLN A 365 -3.76 -5.17 6.73
C GLN A 365 -2.67 -4.68 7.71
N SER A 366 -2.36 -5.50 8.71
CA SER A 366 -1.22 -5.28 9.61
C SER A 366 0.07 -5.07 8.85
N HIS A 367 0.76 -3.96 9.08
CA HIS A 367 2.05 -3.68 8.45
C HIS A 367 3.17 -4.62 8.92
N PHE A 368 3.11 -5.11 10.16
CA PHE A 368 4.08 -6.08 10.66
C PHE A 368 3.81 -7.51 10.17
N TYR A 369 2.75 -7.75 9.39
CA TYR A 369 2.39 -9.07 8.88
C TYR A 369 2.04 -9.06 7.38
N MET A 370 2.87 -8.48 6.56
CA MET A 370 2.63 -8.32 5.11
C MET A 370 2.77 -9.62 4.29
N ASP A 371 3.26 -10.72 4.86
CA ASP A 371 3.29 -12.05 4.25
C ASP A 371 2.01 -12.87 4.47
N PHE A 372 0.99 -12.29 5.08
CA PHE A 372 -0.28 -12.94 5.39
C PHE A 372 -1.01 -13.45 4.13
N LEU A 373 -1.07 -12.65 3.07
CA LEU A 373 -1.78 -13.05 1.84
C LEU A 373 -1.13 -14.28 1.17
N VAL A 374 0.19 -14.35 1.17
CA VAL A 374 0.93 -15.50 0.65
C VAL A 374 0.76 -16.72 1.58
N TRP A 375 0.62 -16.48 2.88
CA TRP A 375 0.30 -17.53 3.84
C TRP A 375 -1.11 -18.09 3.61
N LEU A 376 -2.15 -17.26 3.47
CA LEU A 376 -3.53 -17.70 3.14
C LEU A 376 -3.53 -18.63 1.93
N LEU A 377 -2.84 -18.20 0.88
CA LEU A 377 -2.73 -18.92 -0.37
C LEU A 377 -2.09 -20.31 -0.21
N ASN A 378 -0.99 -20.38 0.51
CA ASN A 378 -0.21 -21.61 0.64
C ASN A 378 -0.72 -22.56 1.75
N CYS A 379 -1.21 -22.00 2.86
CA CYS A 379 -1.70 -22.78 4.00
C CYS A 379 -3.10 -23.34 3.73
N TRP A 380 -4.01 -22.51 3.26
CA TRP A 380 -5.43 -22.84 3.14
C TRP A 380 -5.94 -22.96 1.71
N GLY A 381 -5.16 -22.55 0.71
CA GLY A 381 -5.63 -22.47 -0.67
C GLY A 381 -6.64 -21.34 -0.90
N ILE A 382 -6.69 -20.36 0.01
CA ILE A 382 -7.48 -19.14 -0.15
C ILE A 382 -6.73 -18.21 -1.09
N VAL A 383 -7.32 -17.91 -2.24
CA VAL A 383 -6.69 -17.09 -3.29
C VAL A 383 -7.10 -15.63 -3.10
N PRO A 384 -6.22 -14.75 -2.62
CA PRO A 384 -6.50 -13.34 -2.54
C PRO A 384 -6.48 -12.75 -3.95
N LEU A 385 -7.64 -12.35 -4.46
CA LEU A 385 -7.83 -11.87 -5.83
C LEU A 385 -7.46 -10.40 -5.96
N THR A 386 -7.84 -9.63 -4.96
CA THR A 386 -7.50 -8.22 -4.80
C THR A 386 -7.60 -7.84 -3.34
N ASP A 387 -7.01 -6.72 -3.00
CA ASP A 387 -7.11 -6.10 -1.67
C ASP A 387 -7.50 -4.63 -1.81
N MET A 388 -7.93 -4.02 -0.71
CA MET A 388 -8.34 -2.63 -0.69
C MET A 388 -7.23 -1.68 -1.14
N LEU A 389 -5.97 -1.98 -0.84
CA LEU A 389 -4.82 -1.14 -1.20
C LEU A 389 -4.44 -1.23 -2.69
N SER A 390 -4.95 -2.24 -3.41
CA SER A 390 -4.70 -2.40 -4.84
C SER A 390 -5.71 -1.69 -5.74
N MET A 391 -6.70 -1.03 -5.17
CA MET A 391 -7.72 -0.29 -5.92
C MET A 391 -7.18 1.04 -6.45
N VAL A 392 -7.72 1.48 -7.56
CA VAL A 392 -7.38 2.76 -8.21
C VAL A 392 -8.64 3.46 -8.68
N SER A 393 -8.56 4.78 -8.80
CA SER A 393 -9.62 5.54 -9.46
C SER A 393 -9.75 5.11 -10.93
N THR A 394 -10.97 4.98 -11.41
CA THR A 394 -11.26 4.64 -12.81
C THR A 394 -11.39 5.86 -13.71
N ARG A 395 -11.36 7.08 -13.15
CA ARG A 395 -11.45 8.32 -13.89
C ARG A 395 -10.13 8.58 -14.62
N GLU A 396 -10.22 8.86 -15.91
CA GLU A 396 -9.08 9.36 -16.70
C GLU A 396 -8.93 10.87 -16.53
N LEU A 397 -7.69 11.31 -16.37
CA LEU A 397 -7.34 12.72 -16.28
C LEU A 397 -7.30 13.35 -17.68
N VAL A 398 -7.57 14.64 -17.77
CA VAL A 398 -7.34 15.40 -19.01
C VAL A 398 -5.84 15.45 -19.34
N THR A 399 -5.50 15.34 -20.62
CA THR A 399 -4.09 15.19 -21.07
C THR A 399 -3.66 16.16 -22.17
N GLU A 400 -4.54 17.06 -22.60
CA GLU A 400 -4.25 18.07 -23.62
C GLU A 400 -4.19 19.45 -22.98
N ASP A 401 -3.19 20.25 -23.32
CA ASP A 401 -3.00 21.58 -22.77
C ASP A 401 -3.92 22.59 -23.45
N THR A 402 -5.11 22.76 -22.90
CA THR A 402 -6.06 23.83 -23.27
C THR A 402 -6.48 24.62 -22.04
N PRO A 403 -6.98 25.87 -22.17
CA PRO A 403 -7.46 26.62 -21.00
C PRO A 403 -8.53 25.89 -20.21
N GLU A 404 -9.45 25.21 -20.89
CA GLU A 404 -10.53 24.43 -20.26
C GLU A 404 -9.96 23.24 -19.50
N ASN A 405 -9.00 22.53 -20.10
CA ASN A 405 -8.36 21.39 -19.48
C ASN A 405 -7.45 21.79 -18.31
N ARG A 406 -6.86 22.98 -18.31
CA ARG A 406 -6.12 23.49 -17.15
C ARG A 406 -7.03 23.70 -15.94
N GLU A 407 -8.25 24.20 -16.16
CA GLU A 407 -9.24 24.29 -15.08
C GLU A 407 -9.71 22.91 -14.64
N GLN A 408 -10.04 22.01 -15.58
CA GLN A 408 -10.44 20.63 -15.29
C GLN A 408 -9.35 19.86 -14.54
N ALA A 409 -8.08 20.13 -14.79
CA ALA A 409 -6.96 19.49 -14.14
C ALA A 409 -6.96 19.64 -12.62
N TYR A 410 -7.43 20.76 -12.09
CA TYR A 410 -7.56 20.94 -10.64
C TYR A 410 -8.62 20.02 -10.04
N TYR A 411 -9.74 19.85 -10.75
CA TYR A 411 -10.77 18.88 -10.35
C TYR A 411 -10.27 17.44 -10.46
N ASP A 412 -9.47 17.13 -11.46
CA ASP A 412 -8.88 15.80 -11.63
C ASP A 412 -7.86 15.49 -10.53
N MET A 413 -7.01 16.45 -10.16
CA MET A 413 -6.08 16.30 -9.04
C MET A 413 -6.82 16.16 -7.70
N ALA A 414 -7.88 16.95 -7.48
CA ALA A 414 -8.73 16.83 -6.30
C ALA A 414 -9.37 15.44 -6.25
N TRP A 415 -9.94 14.98 -7.36
CA TRP A 415 -10.53 13.65 -7.47
C TRP A 415 -9.53 12.54 -7.15
N LEU A 416 -8.31 12.59 -7.68
CA LEU A 416 -7.26 11.62 -7.34
C LEU A 416 -6.97 11.61 -5.84
N THR A 417 -6.83 12.80 -5.25
CA THR A 417 -6.52 12.98 -3.85
C THR A 417 -7.62 12.42 -2.96
N GLU A 418 -8.89 12.67 -3.30
CA GLU A 418 -10.05 12.22 -2.53
C GLU A 418 -10.40 10.75 -2.75
N ASN A 419 -10.07 10.21 -3.93
CA ASN A 419 -10.23 8.80 -4.24
C ASN A 419 -9.02 7.94 -3.85
N MET A 420 -8.09 8.51 -3.11
CA MET A 420 -7.07 7.73 -2.42
C MET A 420 -7.76 6.71 -1.49
N ILE A 421 -7.21 5.52 -1.44
CA ILE A 421 -7.82 4.33 -0.86
C ILE A 421 -8.35 4.57 0.56
N MET A 422 -7.51 5.14 1.43
CA MET A 422 -7.88 5.41 2.82
C MET A 422 -9.01 6.42 2.97
N ARG A 423 -9.15 7.35 2.03
CA ARG A 423 -10.18 8.38 2.09
C ARG A 423 -11.50 7.90 1.54
N ASN A 424 -11.48 7.30 0.37
CA ASN A 424 -12.69 6.86 -0.27
C ASN A 424 -13.31 5.66 0.44
N ARG A 425 -12.48 4.64 0.76
CA ARG A 425 -12.96 3.33 1.23
C ARG A 425 -13.05 3.17 2.74
N THR A 426 -12.41 4.03 3.51
CA THR A 426 -12.59 4.03 4.97
C THR A 426 -13.40 5.21 5.48
N HIS A 427 -13.41 6.32 4.75
CA HIS A 427 -14.01 7.57 5.19
C HIS A 427 -14.97 8.20 4.17
N GLY A 428 -15.18 7.59 3.01
CA GLY A 428 -16.12 8.03 1.97
C GLY A 428 -17.59 7.78 2.28
N GLY A 429 -17.88 7.18 3.45
CA GLY A 429 -19.22 6.82 3.89
C GLY A 429 -19.53 5.33 3.70
N TYR A 430 -20.47 4.85 4.51
CA TYR A 430 -20.79 3.41 4.60
C TYR A 430 -21.21 2.75 3.28
N LYS A 431 -21.87 3.48 2.40
CA LYS A 431 -22.30 2.93 1.11
C LYS A 431 -21.12 2.53 0.23
N VAL A 432 -20.10 3.37 0.15
CA VAL A 432 -18.91 3.07 -0.66
C VAL A 432 -18.23 1.80 -0.16
N LEU A 433 -18.07 1.69 1.16
CA LEU A 433 -17.44 0.52 1.78
C LEU A 433 -18.22 -0.78 1.57
N LEU A 434 -19.53 -0.71 1.75
CA LEU A 434 -20.38 -1.90 1.68
C LEU A 434 -20.70 -2.27 0.23
N ASP A 435 -21.18 -1.32 -0.56
CA ASP A 435 -21.67 -1.63 -1.90
C ASP A 435 -20.51 -2.06 -2.82
N GLU A 436 -19.38 -1.36 -2.82
CA GLU A 436 -18.21 -1.74 -3.63
C GLU A 436 -17.67 -3.13 -3.28
N LEU A 437 -17.61 -3.47 -1.99
CA LEU A 437 -17.11 -4.78 -1.58
C LEU A 437 -17.92 -5.94 -2.20
N TRP A 438 -19.24 -5.84 -2.15
CA TRP A 438 -20.10 -6.91 -2.67
C TRP A 438 -20.12 -6.93 -4.18
N GLU A 439 -20.04 -5.78 -4.85
CA GLU A 439 -19.83 -5.70 -6.30
C GLU A 439 -18.52 -6.38 -6.71
N PHE A 440 -17.44 -6.19 -5.96
CA PHE A 440 -16.19 -6.91 -6.21
C PHE A 440 -16.33 -8.41 -5.98
N CYS A 441 -17.02 -8.84 -4.94
CA CYS A 441 -17.27 -10.28 -4.74
C CYS A 441 -17.98 -10.89 -5.95
N GLU A 442 -18.97 -10.21 -6.51
CA GLU A 442 -19.68 -10.67 -7.70
C GLU A 442 -18.76 -10.66 -8.94
N GLN A 443 -18.06 -9.55 -9.20
CA GLN A 443 -17.18 -9.39 -10.37
C GLN A 443 -16.03 -10.39 -10.38
N PHE A 444 -15.45 -10.68 -9.22
CA PHE A 444 -14.34 -11.62 -9.07
C PHE A 444 -14.81 -13.07 -8.84
N ASN A 445 -16.12 -13.31 -8.78
CA ASN A 445 -16.68 -14.60 -8.41
C ASN A 445 -16.03 -15.11 -7.10
N ALA A 446 -15.95 -14.25 -6.10
CA ALA A 446 -15.42 -14.57 -4.79
C ALA A 446 -16.49 -15.24 -3.94
N ASP A 447 -16.10 -16.23 -3.15
CA ASP A 447 -16.94 -16.93 -2.19
C ASP A 447 -16.58 -16.57 -0.74
N MET A 448 -15.51 -15.78 -0.57
CA MET A 448 -14.99 -15.41 0.75
C MET A 448 -14.54 -13.95 0.77
N VAL A 449 -14.69 -13.32 1.92
CA VAL A 449 -14.08 -12.03 2.27
C VAL A 449 -13.21 -12.22 3.49
N ILE A 450 -11.95 -11.81 3.40
CA ILE A 450 -11.06 -11.65 4.56
C ILE A 450 -11.14 -10.18 4.95
N LEU A 451 -11.78 -9.87 6.06
CA LEU A 451 -11.96 -8.52 6.52
C LEU A 451 -10.99 -8.22 7.67
N TRP A 452 -10.07 -7.30 7.39
CA TRP A 452 -9.18 -6.75 8.37
C TRP A 452 -9.91 -5.75 9.26
N GLU A 453 -10.24 -6.19 10.47
CA GLU A 453 -10.84 -5.34 11.50
C GLU A 453 -9.73 -4.69 12.31
N HIS A 454 -9.40 -3.46 11.96
CA HIS A 454 -8.42 -2.68 12.69
C HIS A 454 -9.04 -2.07 13.93
N MET A 455 -8.68 -2.57 15.13
CA MET A 455 -9.30 -2.28 16.43
C MET A 455 -9.46 -0.78 16.77
N SER A 456 -8.60 0.08 16.23
CA SER A 456 -8.66 1.54 16.47
C SER A 456 -9.29 2.30 15.30
N CYS A 457 -9.84 1.62 14.30
CA CYS A 457 -10.54 2.26 13.19
C CYS A 457 -12.04 2.32 13.44
N LYS A 458 -12.49 3.35 14.13
CA LYS A 458 -13.91 3.54 14.49
C LYS A 458 -14.86 3.54 13.28
N ALA A 459 -14.35 3.90 12.10
CA ALA A 459 -15.12 3.87 10.86
C ALA A 459 -15.45 2.44 10.40
N LEU A 460 -14.48 1.50 10.50
CA LEU A 460 -14.70 0.10 10.14
C LEU A 460 -15.44 -0.66 11.23
N ASP A 461 -15.03 -0.49 12.49
CA ASP A 461 -15.60 -1.22 13.62
C ASP A 461 -17.08 -0.90 13.82
N GLY A 462 -17.48 0.35 13.58
CA GLY A 462 -18.88 0.78 13.65
C GLY A 462 -19.81 0.11 12.63
N MET A 463 -19.26 -0.54 11.60
CA MET A 463 -20.04 -1.20 10.54
C MET A 463 -20.08 -2.73 10.66
N HIS A 464 -19.54 -3.32 11.73
CA HIS A 464 -19.45 -4.77 11.91
C HIS A 464 -20.77 -5.50 11.59
N GLY A 465 -21.88 -5.08 12.21
CA GLY A 465 -23.18 -5.70 11.98
C GLY A 465 -23.67 -5.60 10.54
N MET A 466 -23.34 -4.51 9.83
CA MET A 466 -23.72 -4.34 8.42
C MET A 466 -22.93 -5.29 7.51
N PHE A 467 -21.65 -5.48 7.76
CA PHE A 467 -20.84 -6.47 7.01
C PHE A 467 -21.39 -7.88 7.21
N GLU A 468 -21.74 -8.27 8.43
CA GLU A 468 -22.32 -9.57 8.76
C GLU A 468 -23.67 -9.80 8.07
N GLU A 469 -24.54 -8.79 8.06
CA GLU A 469 -25.84 -8.89 7.39
C GLU A 469 -25.68 -9.07 5.88
N ARG A 470 -24.86 -8.21 5.27
CA ARG A 470 -24.61 -8.25 3.83
C ARG A 470 -23.91 -9.54 3.39
N ALA A 471 -22.96 -10.04 4.15
CA ALA A 471 -22.30 -11.30 3.85
C ALA A 471 -23.31 -12.47 3.78
N ARG A 472 -24.25 -12.50 4.74
CA ARG A 472 -25.32 -13.50 4.74
C ARG A 472 -26.27 -13.35 3.55
N GLU A 473 -26.65 -12.12 3.19
CA GLU A 473 -27.51 -11.84 2.04
C GLU A 473 -26.87 -12.30 0.72
N HIS A 474 -25.56 -12.11 0.57
CA HIS A 474 -24.82 -12.51 -0.64
C HIS A 474 -24.31 -13.95 -0.60
N GLY A 475 -24.48 -14.68 0.51
CA GLY A 475 -23.98 -16.03 0.68
C GLY A 475 -22.44 -16.12 0.66
N ILE A 476 -21.76 -15.08 1.13
CA ILE A 476 -20.30 -14.96 1.17
C ILE A 476 -19.80 -15.35 2.56
N HIS A 477 -18.72 -16.13 2.61
CA HIS A 477 -18.02 -16.44 3.85
C HIS A 477 -17.22 -15.22 4.32
N LEU A 478 -17.59 -14.65 5.46
CA LEU A 478 -16.91 -13.50 6.04
C LEU A 478 -15.99 -13.94 7.17
N VAL A 479 -14.69 -13.76 6.97
CA VAL A 479 -13.65 -14.07 7.96
C VAL A 479 -13.15 -12.78 8.56
N TRP A 480 -13.48 -12.54 9.82
CA TRP A 480 -12.95 -11.42 10.58
C TRP A 480 -11.52 -11.68 11.02
N VAL A 481 -10.67 -10.70 10.82
CA VAL A 481 -9.29 -10.73 11.29
C VAL A 481 -9.04 -9.45 12.09
N THR A 482 -9.36 -9.54 13.37
CA THR A 482 -9.11 -8.47 14.33
C THR A 482 -7.62 -8.29 14.53
N HIS A 483 -7.12 -7.06 14.40
CA HIS A 483 -5.71 -6.76 14.49
C HIS A 483 -5.44 -5.32 14.92
N ASP A 484 -4.19 -5.02 15.22
CA ASP A 484 -3.67 -3.65 15.21
C ASP A 484 -2.79 -3.44 13.97
N LEU A 485 -2.76 -2.19 13.48
CA LEU A 485 -2.05 -1.86 12.25
C LEU A 485 -0.52 -1.91 12.42
N PHE A 486 -0.01 -1.42 13.56
CA PHE A 486 1.42 -1.28 13.85
C PHE A 486 1.88 -1.88 15.17
N ASP A 487 0.96 -2.21 16.09
CA ASP A 487 1.32 -2.72 17.42
C ASP A 487 1.15 -4.25 17.52
N PRO A 488 2.24 -5.02 17.41
CA PRO A 488 2.18 -6.48 17.56
C PRO A 488 1.93 -6.94 19.01
N ARG A 489 1.93 -6.02 19.99
CA ARG A 489 1.60 -6.34 21.39
C ARG A 489 0.11 -6.56 21.61
N VAL A 490 -0.72 -5.93 20.76
CA VAL A 490 -2.18 -6.10 20.78
C VAL A 490 -2.56 -7.51 20.31
N ILE A 491 -2.00 -7.94 19.20
CA ILE A 491 -2.16 -9.29 18.67
C ILE A 491 -0.91 -9.74 17.93
N SER A 492 -0.44 -10.95 18.24
CA SER A 492 0.71 -11.51 17.56
C SER A 492 0.37 -11.98 16.14
N ARG A 493 1.39 -12.16 15.30
CA ARG A 493 1.23 -12.78 13.98
C ARG A 493 0.58 -14.17 14.05
N GLN A 494 0.90 -14.95 15.08
CA GLN A 494 0.25 -16.24 15.33
C GLN A 494 -1.22 -16.06 15.72
N GLY A 495 -1.55 -15.05 16.52
CA GLY A 495 -2.92 -14.72 16.88
C GLY A 495 -3.77 -14.35 15.68
N VAL A 496 -3.19 -13.60 14.72
CA VAL A 496 -3.83 -13.28 13.43
C VAL A 496 -4.10 -14.55 12.62
N ARG A 497 -3.12 -15.47 12.52
CA ARG A 497 -3.32 -16.76 11.84
C ARG A 497 -4.40 -17.61 12.52
N GLN A 498 -4.43 -17.61 13.84
CA GLN A 498 -5.34 -18.45 14.62
C GLN A 498 -6.82 -18.12 14.31
N GLN A 499 -7.17 -16.85 14.12
CA GLN A 499 -8.53 -16.45 13.77
C GLN A 499 -8.99 -17.08 12.45
N VAL A 500 -8.12 -17.10 11.45
CA VAL A 500 -8.41 -17.77 10.17
C VAL A 500 -8.42 -19.29 10.34
N ASN A 501 -7.45 -19.86 11.05
CA ASN A 501 -7.40 -21.30 11.31
C ASN A 501 -8.68 -21.79 12.00
N ASP A 502 -9.14 -21.06 13.01
CA ASP A 502 -10.37 -21.41 13.73
C ASP A 502 -11.59 -21.33 12.81
N TYR A 503 -11.71 -20.30 12.00
CA TYR A 503 -12.80 -20.17 11.03
C TYR A 503 -12.80 -21.34 10.04
N MET A 504 -11.65 -21.62 9.43
CA MET A 504 -11.52 -22.69 8.43
C MET A 504 -11.83 -24.07 9.01
N ARG A 505 -11.39 -24.33 10.25
CA ARG A 505 -11.65 -25.61 10.91
C ARG A 505 -13.07 -25.75 11.44
N THR A 506 -13.64 -24.70 12.02
CA THR A 506 -14.94 -24.78 12.71
C THR A 506 -16.12 -24.47 11.82
N VAL A 507 -16.00 -23.45 10.95
CA VAL A 507 -17.09 -23.02 10.06
C VAL A 507 -17.01 -23.75 8.73
N MET A 508 -15.82 -23.75 8.10
CA MET A 508 -15.64 -24.40 6.79
C MET A 508 -15.44 -25.92 6.91
N GLN A 509 -15.07 -26.42 8.09
CA GLN A 509 -14.77 -27.83 8.36
C GLN A 509 -13.67 -28.40 7.44
N GLU A 510 -12.66 -27.58 7.16
CA GLU A 510 -11.56 -27.92 6.27
C GLU A 510 -10.25 -28.13 7.02
N GLU A 511 -9.38 -28.94 6.42
CA GLU A 511 -8.00 -29.12 6.86
C GLU A 511 -7.06 -28.28 5.98
N PRO A 512 -5.94 -27.75 6.51
CA PRO A 512 -5.02 -26.97 5.73
C PRO A 512 -4.41 -27.76 4.57
N VAL A 513 -4.17 -27.10 3.45
CA VAL A 513 -3.42 -27.63 2.29
C VAL A 513 -1.99 -27.96 2.66
N ASP A 514 -1.39 -27.12 3.52
CA ASP A 514 -0.07 -27.34 4.10
C ASP A 514 -0.09 -27.12 5.60
N PRO A 515 -0.31 -28.19 6.39
CA PRO A 515 -0.35 -28.09 7.86
C PRO A 515 0.93 -27.54 8.49
N SER A 516 2.07 -27.63 7.80
CA SER A 516 3.35 -27.12 8.32
C SER A 516 3.40 -25.59 8.40
N LEU A 517 2.45 -24.90 7.74
CA LEU A 517 2.32 -23.45 7.71
C LEU A 517 1.30 -22.90 8.70
N GLU A 518 0.52 -23.77 9.33
CA GLU A 518 -0.55 -23.37 10.25
C GLU A 518 -0.03 -22.61 11.48
N ILE A 519 1.09 -23.08 12.01
CA ILE A 519 1.73 -22.49 13.18
C ILE A 519 3.04 -21.83 12.78
N LEU A 520 3.25 -20.60 13.23
CA LEU A 520 4.55 -19.94 13.14
C LEU A 520 5.52 -20.60 14.12
N LYS A 521 6.60 -21.16 13.62
CA LYS A 521 7.65 -21.78 14.45
C LYS A 521 8.43 -20.74 15.26
N ASP A 522 8.52 -19.52 14.74
CA ASP A 522 9.18 -18.38 15.39
C ASP A 522 8.30 -17.12 15.23
N ASP A 523 7.41 -16.92 16.19
CA ASP A 523 6.67 -15.65 16.33
C ASP A 523 7.47 -14.62 17.16
N LYS A 524 8.79 -14.79 17.20
CA LYS A 524 9.68 -13.84 17.84
C LYS A 524 9.79 -12.59 16.97
N SER A 525 9.64 -11.47 17.61
CA SER A 525 10.02 -10.18 17.03
C SER A 525 11.48 -10.26 16.55
N TRP A 526 11.71 -9.86 15.34
CA TRP A 526 13.04 -9.71 14.77
C TRP A 526 13.82 -8.67 15.54
#